data_0d31bcdd68fec58ed3f724d2186fede6
#
_entry.id   0d31bcdd68fec58ed3f724d2186fede6
#
_cell.length_a   1.000
_cell.length_b   1.000
_cell.length_c   1.000
_cell.angle_alpha   90.00
_cell.angle_beta   90.00
_cell.angle_gamma   90.00
#
_symmetry.space_group_name_H-M   'P 1'
#
loop_
_entity.id
_entity.type
_entity.pdbx_description
1 polymer ?
#
loop_
_entity_poly.entity_id
_entity_poly.type
_entity_poly.pdbx_seq_one_letter_code
_entity_poly.pdbx_strand_id
1 'polypeptide(L)'
;MSKFLKYDDTQVVKYDSVILAVIYTIGHILIAIACNRIITGATLDMAAADAFIEPIINGFWFYLLLVYVKTNIEERINNNSITFISNAKLGIYLAIIYTIGHILIAMTCNRLLTGAPLNLAAIDALVEPMVNGVWFLSLIHI
;
A
#
# COMPACT_ATOMS: atom_id res chain seq x y z
N MET A 1 -34.81 -25.63 -26.88
CA MET A 1 -33.39 -25.98 -27.09
C MET A 1 -32.59 -24.68 -27.16
N SER A 2 -32.14 -24.16 -26.00
CA SER A 2 -31.10 -23.13 -25.93
C SER A 2 -30.50 -23.20 -24.54
N LYS A 3 -29.63 -24.20 -24.32
CA LYS A 3 -28.64 -24.13 -23.25
C LYS A 3 -27.48 -23.27 -23.76
N PHE A 4 -27.66 -21.96 -23.83
CA PHE A 4 -26.54 -21.06 -23.94
C PHE A 4 -25.92 -20.92 -22.56
N LEU A 5 -24.71 -21.40 -22.48
CA LEU A 5 -23.68 -21.29 -21.48
C LEU A 5 -23.92 -20.05 -20.59
N LYS A 6 -24.36 -20.31 -19.38
CA LYS A 6 -24.23 -19.36 -18.29
C LYS A 6 -22.72 -19.25 -18.02
N TYR A 7 -22.07 -18.38 -18.79
CA TYR A 7 -20.69 -18.00 -18.51
C TYR A 7 -20.69 -17.42 -17.09
N ASP A 8 -19.91 -18.02 -16.21
CA ASP A 8 -19.90 -17.67 -14.80
C ASP A 8 -19.17 -16.32 -14.67
N ASP A 9 -19.94 -15.23 -14.73
CA ASP A 9 -19.45 -13.85 -14.61
C ASP A 9 -18.55 -13.66 -13.37
N THR A 10 -18.77 -14.46 -12.33
CA THR A 10 -17.96 -14.41 -11.10
C THR A 10 -16.54 -14.90 -11.33
N GLN A 11 -16.30 -15.83 -12.23
CA GLN A 11 -14.96 -16.32 -12.56
C GLN A 11 -14.19 -15.30 -13.40
N VAL A 12 -14.84 -14.65 -14.36
CA VAL A 12 -14.21 -13.59 -15.20
C VAL A 12 -13.75 -12.43 -14.33
N VAL A 13 -14.63 -11.89 -13.50
CA VAL A 13 -14.29 -10.79 -12.56
C VAL A 13 -13.12 -11.17 -11.66
N LYS A 14 -13.03 -12.42 -11.22
CA LYS A 14 -11.95 -12.91 -10.38
C LYS A 14 -10.59 -12.93 -11.13
N TYR A 15 -10.57 -13.40 -12.38
CA TYR A 15 -9.35 -13.43 -13.19
C TYR A 15 -8.88 -12.03 -13.55
N ASP A 16 -9.78 -11.13 -13.93
CA ASP A 16 -9.46 -9.74 -14.24
C ASP A 16 -8.86 -9.03 -13.02
N SER A 17 -9.43 -9.23 -11.84
CA SER A 17 -8.91 -8.67 -10.60
C SER A 17 -7.50 -9.17 -10.25
N VAL A 18 -7.20 -10.45 -10.48
CA VAL A 18 -5.86 -11.02 -10.25
C VAL A 18 -4.86 -10.43 -11.24
N ILE A 19 -5.22 -10.33 -12.52
CA ILE A 19 -4.36 -9.75 -13.55
C ILE A 19 -4.04 -8.28 -13.21
N LEU A 20 -5.05 -7.49 -12.85
CA LEU A 20 -4.86 -6.10 -12.44
C LEU A 20 -3.97 -5.98 -11.20
N ALA A 21 -4.13 -6.87 -10.23
CA ALA A 21 -3.28 -6.89 -9.03
C ALA A 21 -1.81 -7.20 -9.38
N VAL A 22 -1.56 -8.14 -10.30
CA VAL A 22 -0.19 -8.45 -10.78
C VAL A 22 0.40 -7.26 -11.52
N ILE A 23 -0.35 -6.64 -12.45
CA ILE A 23 0.09 -5.45 -13.20
C ILE A 23 0.39 -4.30 -12.23
N TYR A 24 -0.49 -4.07 -11.24
CA TYR A 24 -0.27 -3.07 -10.21
C TYR A 24 1.02 -3.32 -9.44
N THR A 25 1.24 -4.55 -8.96
CA THR A 25 2.42 -4.92 -8.19
C THR A 25 3.71 -4.73 -8.97
N ILE A 26 3.75 -5.17 -10.23
CA ILE A 26 4.92 -4.97 -11.09
C ILE A 26 5.19 -3.47 -11.30
N GLY A 27 4.16 -2.70 -11.63
CA GLY A 27 4.30 -1.25 -11.82
C GLY A 27 4.74 -0.54 -10.53
N HIS A 28 4.19 -0.92 -9.37
CA HIS A 28 4.59 -0.40 -8.07
C HIS A 28 6.08 -0.62 -7.80
N ILE A 29 6.58 -1.84 -7.99
CA ILE A 29 8.01 -2.16 -7.81
C ILE A 29 8.89 -1.34 -8.74
N LEU A 30 8.51 -1.22 -10.02
CA LEU A 30 9.27 -0.42 -10.99
C LEU A 30 9.28 1.07 -10.63
N ILE A 31 8.17 1.61 -10.14
CA ILE A 31 8.06 2.99 -9.66
C ILE A 31 8.95 3.19 -8.44
N ALA A 32 8.90 2.30 -7.45
CA ALA A 32 9.72 2.36 -6.26
C ALA A 32 11.21 2.37 -6.60
N ILE A 33 11.67 1.46 -7.48
CA ILE A 33 13.05 1.44 -7.96
C ILE A 33 13.42 2.76 -8.67
N ALA A 34 12.55 3.25 -9.53
CA ALA A 34 12.81 4.48 -10.30
C ALA A 34 12.87 5.72 -9.39
N CYS A 35 11.91 5.88 -8.48
CA CYS A 35 11.87 6.99 -7.52
C CYS A 35 13.13 6.98 -6.64
N ASN A 36 13.44 5.84 -6.05
CA ASN A 36 14.61 5.69 -5.19
C ASN A 36 15.90 6.05 -5.95
N ARG A 37 16.10 5.53 -7.15
CA ARG A 37 17.29 5.86 -7.96
C ARG A 37 17.38 7.33 -8.36
N ILE A 38 16.28 7.92 -8.76
CA ILE A 38 16.25 9.33 -9.23
C ILE A 38 16.44 10.29 -8.06
N ILE A 39 15.82 10.03 -6.93
CA ILE A 39 15.80 10.94 -5.78
C ILE A 39 17.07 10.78 -4.94
N THR A 40 17.46 9.53 -4.65
CA THR A 40 18.58 9.26 -3.73
C THR A 40 19.91 9.01 -4.43
N GLY A 41 19.88 8.69 -5.72
CA GLY A 41 21.07 8.26 -6.46
C GLY A 41 21.52 6.84 -6.13
N ALA A 42 20.69 6.01 -5.48
CA ALA A 42 21.02 4.64 -5.12
C ALA A 42 21.37 3.77 -6.34
N THR A 43 22.18 2.77 -6.13
CA THR A 43 22.47 1.76 -7.17
C THR A 43 21.22 0.91 -7.42
N LEU A 44 21.17 0.21 -8.56
CA LEU A 44 19.97 -0.55 -8.94
C LEU A 44 19.66 -1.67 -7.96
N ASP A 45 20.69 -2.35 -7.46
CA ASP A 45 20.57 -3.43 -6.47
C ASP A 45 20.04 -2.94 -5.12
N MET A 46 20.51 -1.80 -4.65
CA MET A 46 20.03 -1.18 -3.41
C MET A 46 18.58 -0.67 -3.56
N ALA A 47 18.26 0.00 -4.66
CA ALA A 47 16.91 0.45 -4.94
C ALA A 47 15.94 -0.74 -5.11
N ALA A 48 16.38 -1.83 -5.75
CA ALA A 48 15.58 -3.05 -5.85
C ALA A 48 15.38 -3.71 -4.48
N ALA A 49 16.42 -3.79 -3.64
CA ALA A 49 16.30 -4.34 -2.30
C ALA A 49 15.28 -3.55 -1.47
N ASP A 50 15.32 -2.23 -1.53
CA ASP A 50 14.36 -1.35 -0.84
C ASP A 50 12.92 -1.57 -1.34
N ALA A 51 12.72 -1.58 -2.64
CA ALA A 51 11.41 -1.80 -3.28
C ALA A 51 10.75 -3.15 -2.92
N PHE A 52 11.53 -4.16 -2.49
CA PHE A 52 11.01 -5.44 -2.02
C PHE A 52 10.87 -5.50 -0.49
N ILE A 53 11.83 -4.98 0.26
CA ILE A 53 11.88 -5.09 1.72
C ILE A 53 10.87 -4.13 2.37
N GLU A 54 10.78 -2.91 1.89
CA GLU A 54 9.87 -1.90 2.44
C GLU A 54 8.41 -2.36 2.48
N PRO A 55 7.80 -2.88 1.39
CA PRO A 55 6.42 -3.35 1.43
C PRO A 55 6.17 -4.50 2.41
N ILE A 56 7.18 -5.37 2.63
CA ILE A 56 7.08 -6.47 3.60
C ILE A 56 6.98 -5.91 5.02
N ILE A 57 7.83 -4.94 5.36
CA ILE A 57 7.81 -4.29 6.69
C ILE A 57 6.52 -3.48 6.86
N ASN A 58 6.07 -2.79 5.82
CA ASN A 58 4.79 -2.07 5.83
C ASN A 58 3.60 -3.02 5.99
N GLY A 59 3.64 -4.20 5.37
CA GLY A 59 2.63 -5.24 5.57
C GLY A 59 2.58 -5.72 7.02
N PHE A 60 3.73 -5.87 7.67
CA PHE A 60 3.80 -6.20 9.09
C PHE A 60 3.26 -5.06 9.97
N TRP A 61 3.59 -3.82 9.68
CA TRP A 61 3.02 -2.65 10.34
C TRP A 61 1.50 -2.61 10.23
N PHE A 62 0.97 -2.82 9.02
CA PHE A 62 -0.46 -2.88 8.78
C PHE A 62 -1.13 -4.00 9.59
N TYR A 63 -0.51 -5.18 9.65
CA TYR A 63 -0.98 -6.29 10.45
C TYR A 63 -1.07 -5.93 11.94
N LEU A 64 -0.03 -5.31 12.51
CA LEU A 64 -0.04 -4.86 13.90
C LEU A 64 -1.17 -3.85 14.16
N LEU A 65 -1.38 -2.92 13.24
CA LEU A 65 -2.47 -1.94 13.33
C LEU A 65 -3.84 -2.62 13.30
N LEU A 66 -4.04 -3.61 12.42
CA LEU A 66 -5.29 -4.38 12.39
C LEU A 66 -5.52 -5.18 13.68
N VAL A 67 -4.49 -5.81 14.23
CA VAL A 67 -4.60 -6.54 15.51
C VAL A 67 -4.99 -5.56 16.61
N TYR A 68 -4.34 -4.41 16.69
CA TYR A 68 -4.68 -3.38 17.67
C TYR A 68 -6.13 -2.92 17.57
N VAL A 69 -6.61 -2.66 16.33
CA VAL A 69 -8.01 -2.28 16.08
C VAL A 69 -8.96 -3.36 16.56
N LYS A 70 -8.68 -4.61 16.17
CA LYS A 70 -9.54 -5.75 16.50
C LYS A 70 -9.64 -5.96 18.00
N THR A 71 -8.52 -5.90 18.73
CA THR A 71 -8.51 -6.14 20.17
C THR A 71 -9.07 -5.00 21.02
N ASN A 72 -8.87 -3.73 20.60
CA ASN A 72 -9.19 -2.60 21.47
C ASN A 72 -10.44 -1.79 21.04
N ILE A 73 -10.86 -1.93 19.78
CA ILE A 73 -11.92 -1.11 19.20
C ILE A 73 -13.18 -1.94 18.96
N GLU A 74 -13.05 -3.21 18.58
CA GLU A 74 -14.19 -4.10 18.33
C GLU A 74 -15.04 -4.32 19.61
N GLU A 75 -14.42 -4.38 20.78
CA GLU A 75 -15.11 -4.39 22.09
C GLU A 75 -15.96 -3.14 22.34
N ARG A 76 -15.49 -1.98 21.86
CA ARG A 76 -16.23 -0.72 21.97
C ARG A 76 -17.35 -0.58 20.94
N ILE A 77 -17.20 -1.21 19.78
CA ILE A 77 -18.22 -1.24 18.72
C ILE A 77 -19.41 -2.10 19.14
N ASN A 78 -19.15 -3.22 19.81
CA ASN A 78 -20.18 -4.18 20.21
C ASN A 78 -21.05 -3.66 21.39
N ASN A 79 -20.60 -2.65 22.12
CA ASN A 79 -21.29 -2.04 23.25
C ASN A 79 -22.21 -0.84 22.93
N ASN A 80 -22.86 -0.84 21.76
CA ASN A 80 -24.06 -0.04 21.47
C ASN A 80 -23.96 1.49 21.32
N SER A 81 -22.98 2.08 20.64
CA SER A 81 -23.13 3.52 20.35
C SER A 81 -22.39 4.05 19.11
N ILE A 82 -21.94 3.21 18.19
CA ILE A 82 -21.16 3.75 17.06
C ILE A 82 -22.05 3.99 15.85
N THR A 83 -22.41 5.27 15.63
CA THR A 83 -23.07 5.75 14.42
C THR A 83 -22.11 5.71 13.23
N PHE A 84 -22.65 5.72 11.99
CA PHE A 84 -21.88 5.79 10.72
C PHE A 84 -20.78 6.89 10.75
N ILE A 85 -21.06 8.05 11.34
CA ILE A 85 -20.13 9.18 11.48
C ILE A 85 -18.93 8.81 12.39
N SER A 86 -19.15 8.04 13.44
CA SER A 86 -18.09 7.56 14.32
C SER A 86 -17.16 6.57 13.61
N ASN A 87 -17.71 5.69 12.76
CA ASN A 87 -16.93 4.74 11.96
C ASN A 87 -16.06 5.46 10.92
N ALA A 88 -16.57 6.52 10.28
CA ALA A 88 -15.81 7.32 9.32
C ALA A 88 -14.63 8.06 10.01
N LYS A 89 -14.85 8.64 11.18
CA LYS A 89 -13.80 9.29 11.97
C LYS A 89 -12.71 8.31 12.39
N LEU A 90 -13.11 7.11 12.82
CA LEU A 90 -12.16 6.05 13.16
C LEU A 90 -11.33 5.62 11.95
N GLY A 91 -11.96 5.45 10.79
CA GLY A 91 -11.26 5.12 9.54
C GLY A 91 -10.22 6.18 9.16
N ILE A 92 -10.56 7.46 9.27
CA ILE A 92 -9.63 8.58 9.01
C ILE A 92 -8.46 8.55 10.02
N TYR A 93 -8.74 8.35 11.30
CA TYR A 93 -7.71 8.26 12.34
C TYR A 93 -6.72 7.12 12.07
N LEU A 94 -7.23 5.94 11.72
CA LEU A 94 -6.40 4.78 11.40
C LEU A 94 -5.59 5.01 10.11
N ALA A 95 -6.17 5.66 9.11
CA ALA A 95 -5.46 6.02 7.89
C ALA A 95 -4.28 6.97 8.17
N ILE A 96 -4.47 7.95 9.06
CA ILE A 96 -3.41 8.86 9.48
C ILE A 96 -2.30 8.10 10.20
N ILE A 97 -2.63 7.23 11.16
CA ILE A 97 -1.63 6.42 11.90
C ILE A 97 -0.88 5.50 10.93
N TYR A 98 -1.60 4.84 10.03
CA TYR A 98 -0.98 3.99 9.01
C TYR A 98 0.00 4.78 8.13
N THR A 99 -0.42 5.94 7.63
CA THR A 99 0.39 6.79 6.75
C THR A 99 1.66 7.29 7.46
N ILE A 100 1.56 7.74 8.71
CA ILE A 100 2.73 8.16 9.49
C ILE A 100 3.70 7.00 9.67
N GLY A 101 3.22 5.82 10.06
CA GLY A 101 4.05 4.64 10.21
C GLY A 101 4.70 4.20 8.89
N HIS A 102 3.94 4.22 7.79
CA HIS A 102 4.45 3.93 6.45
C HIS A 102 5.60 4.86 6.06
N ILE A 103 5.43 6.18 6.20
CA ILE A 103 6.48 7.17 5.89
C ILE A 103 7.74 6.91 6.73
N LEU A 104 7.60 6.65 8.03
CA LEU A 104 8.74 6.37 8.90
C LEU A 104 9.46 5.08 8.50
N ILE A 105 8.74 4.04 8.11
CA ILE A 105 9.30 2.77 7.63
C ILE A 105 10.03 3.01 6.30
N ALA A 106 9.40 3.66 5.32
CA ALA A 106 9.99 3.96 4.02
C ALA A 106 11.29 4.77 4.16
N MET A 107 11.27 5.85 4.96
CA MET A 107 12.48 6.64 5.26
C MET A 107 13.59 5.78 5.89
N THR A 108 13.23 4.90 6.82
CA THR A 108 14.20 4.08 7.55
C THR A 108 14.79 3.01 6.63
N CYS A 109 13.97 2.30 5.86
CA CYS A 109 14.39 1.30 4.89
C CYS A 109 15.31 1.92 3.84
N ASN A 110 14.88 3.01 3.22
CA ASN A 110 15.65 3.71 2.22
C ASN A 110 17.03 4.13 2.79
N ARG A 111 17.06 4.77 3.97
CA ARG A 111 18.31 5.19 4.59
C ARG A 111 19.24 4.02 4.93
N LEU A 112 18.70 2.92 5.44
CA LEU A 112 19.51 1.76 5.86
C LEU A 112 20.02 0.94 4.67
N LEU A 113 19.20 0.80 3.63
CA LEU A 113 19.53 -0.05 2.48
C LEU A 113 20.36 0.68 1.43
N THR A 114 20.08 1.98 1.24
CA THR A 114 20.75 2.77 0.19
C THR A 114 21.85 3.69 0.72
N GLY A 115 21.88 3.94 2.03
CA GLY A 115 22.78 4.94 2.64
C GLY A 115 22.40 6.38 2.32
N ALA A 116 21.20 6.63 1.76
CA ALA A 116 20.76 7.96 1.38
C ALA A 116 20.71 8.93 2.57
N PRO A 117 21.01 10.21 2.40
CA PRO A 117 20.81 11.20 3.44
C PRO A 117 19.32 11.32 3.77
N LEU A 118 19.03 11.62 5.05
CA LEU A 118 17.66 11.59 5.60
C LEU A 118 16.66 12.47 4.84
N ASN A 119 17.11 13.62 4.35
CA ASN A 119 16.26 14.52 3.55
C ASN A 119 15.83 13.90 2.22
N LEU A 120 16.71 13.16 1.54
CA LEU A 120 16.37 12.47 0.29
C LEU A 120 15.51 11.26 0.55
N ALA A 121 15.79 10.48 1.60
CA ALA A 121 14.93 9.38 2.02
C ALA A 121 13.51 9.85 2.41
N ALA A 122 13.40 11.04 3.04
CA ALA A 122 12.10 11.63 3.36
C ALA A 122 11.34 12.09 2.10
N ILE A 123 12.02 12.67 1.14
CA ILE A 123 11.42 13.07 -0.15
C ILE A 123 10.92 11.83 -0.89
N ASP A 124 11.72 10.77 -0.96
CA ASP A 124 11.35 9.52 -1.61
C ASP A 124 10.12 8.88 -0.95
N ALA A 125 10.11 8.78 0.37
CA ALA A 125 8.99 8.24 1.15
C ALA A 125 7.66 9.00 0.97
N LEU A 126 7.71 10.24 0.49
CA LEU A 126 6.52 11.04 0.16
C LEU A 126 6.17 10.97 -1.32
N VAL A 127 7.15 11.05 -2.20
CA VAL A 127 6.93 11.09 -3.66
C VAL A 127 6.52 9.74 -4.21
N GLU A 128 7.15 8.66 -3.79
CA GLU A 128 6.86 7.32 -4.29
C GLU A 128 5.38 6.93 -4.12
N PRO A 129 4.74 7.06 -2.93
CA PRO A 129 3.33 6.75 -2.77
C PRO A 129 2.41 7.63 -3.62
N MET A 130 2.78 8.89 -3.87
CA MET A 130 2.01 9.78 -4.74
C MET A 130 2.04 9.29 -6.20
N VAL A 131 3.20 8.90 -6.71
CA VAL A 131 3.36 8.34 -8.06
C VAL A 131 2.62 7.01 -8.19
N ASN A 132 2.73 6.15 -7.17
CA ASN A 132 1.99 4.89 -7.09
C ASN A 132 0.47 5.11 -7.04
N GLY A 133 -0.01 6.17 -6.38
CA GLY A 133 -1.40 6.57 -6.40
C GLY A 133 -1.89 6.94 -7.81
N VAL A 134 -1.10 7.69 -8.58
CA VAL A 134 -1.41 8.00 -9.98
C VAL A 134 -1.42 6.73 -10.83
N TRP A 135 -0.47 5.84 -10.64
CA TRP A 135 -0.45 4.54 -11.31
C TRP A 135 -1.70 3.71 -11.01
N PHE A 136 -2.08 3.59 -9.74
CA PHE A 136 -3.31 2.91 -9.33
C PHE A 136 -4.55 3.51 -10.00
N LEU A 137 -4.69 4.84 -9.97
CA LEU A 137 -5.81 5.53 -10.61
C LEU A 137 -5.84 5.28 -12.13
N SER A 138 -4.69 5.20 -12.77
CA SER A 138 -4.62 4.87 -14.21
C SER A 138 -5.16 3.48 -14.51
N LEU A 139 -4.88 2.49 -13.66
CA LEU A 139 -5.35 1.12 -13.83
C LEU A 139 -6.85 0.95 -13.63
N ILE A 140 -7.45 1.66 -12.69
CA ILE A 140 -8.89 1.54 -12.42
C ILE A 140 -9.75 2.30 -13.46
N HIS A 141 -9.14 3.10 -14.35
CA HIS A 141 -9.83 3.81 -15.42
C HIS A 141 -9.68 3.12 -16.79
N ILE A 142 -8.94 2.02 -16.88
CA ILE A 142 -8.85 1.18 -18.07
C ILE A 142 -9.98 0.15 -18.07
#